data_fd301b47bb520e1f645288b4b9953e84
#
_entry.id   fd301b47bb520e1f645288b4b9953e84
#
_cell.length_a   1.000
_cell.length_b   1.000
_cell.length_c   1.000
_cell.angle_alpha   90.00
_cell.angle_beta   90.00
_cell.angle_gamma   90.00
#
_symmetry.space_group_name_H-M   'P 1'
#
loop_
_entity.id
_entity.type
_entity.pdbx_description
1 polymer ?
#
loop_
_entity_poly.entity_id
_entity_poly.type
_entity_poly.pdbx_seq_one_letter_code
_entity_poly.pdbx_strand_id
1 'polypeptide(L)'
;MPEREVRPRIALPAGLSAAETHSHTTASDGMVSAVDLVRAAASIGLSVICITDHDTVSPLEEAIEVGAELGVDVVTGEEVTCSFPPGIHVVAVFIRRAIRMHMTVEDTVDAIHDDGGLAVVAHPFMPTWFASITERRLSRLLETRVIDGIEVRHTAPVLPGTWKRLDDFCATHREGVGALVAAGDSHFGAHDLGRLVSVYPGHGAGDLRRAIEARTTSPLRGVEPGGPPLQMRLGQQWRSLVGLNLKRQRGQVGQGEQVLRGAARV
;
A
#
# COMPACT_ATOMS: atom_id res chain seq x y z
N MET A 1 32.81 12.25 2.31
CA MET A 1 31.58 11.46 2.11
C MET A 1 30.82 11.52 3.41
N PRO A 2 29.54 11.97 3.46
CA PRO A 2 28.79 11.87 4.69
C PRO A 2 28.70 10.39 5.08
N GLU A 3 28.94 10.08 6.34
CA GLU A 3 28.76 8.75 6.89
C GLU A 3 27.35 8.27 6.54
N ARG A 4 27.23 7.09 5.91
CA ARG A 4 25.93 6.45 5.71
C ARG A 4 25.36 6.16 7.09
N GLU A 5 24.33 6.91 7.47
CA GLU A 5 23.57 6.64 8.69
C GLU A 5 23.05 5.19 8.62
N VAL A 6 23.62 4.33 9.45
CA VAL A 6 23.22 2.90 9.49
C VAL A 6 21.85 2.85 10.17
N ARG A 7 20.82 2.65 9.38
CA ARG A 7 19.45 2.52 9.89
C ARG A 7 19.27 1.16 10.59
N PRO A 8 18.50 1.11 11.68
CA PRO A 8 18.18 -0.17 12.30
C PRO A 8 17.39 -1.03 11.30
N ARG A 9 17.72 -2.32 11.24
CA ARG A 9 16.98 -3.29 10.40
C ARG A 9 15.82 -3.87 11.20
N ILE A 10 14.77 -4.25 10.48
CA ILE A 10 13.62 -4.94 11.08
C ILE A 10 14.09 -6.33 11.57
N ALA A 11 13.88 -6.60 12.85
CA ALA A 11 14.19 -7.90 13.44
C ALA A 11 13.03 -8.88 13.19
N LEU A 12 13.34 -9.99 12.52
CA LEU A 12 12.35 -11.01 12.16
C LEU A 12 12.75 -12.39 12.69
N PRO A 13 11.79 -13.24 13.06
CA PRO A 13 12.04 -14.65 13.27
C PRO A 13 12.57 -15.34 12.00
N ALA A 14 13.33 -16.42 12.18
CA ALA A 14 13.85 -17.20 11.06
C ALA A 14 12.71 -17.73 10.16
N GLY A 15 12.91 -17.68 8.85
CA GLY A 15 11.93 -18.14 7.86
C GLY A 15 10.81 -17.15 7.55
N LEU A 16 10.82 -15.96 8.18
CA LEU A 16 9.88 -14.88 7.88
C LEU A 16 10.58 -13.72 7.17
N SER A 17 9.84 -13.05 6.32
CA SER A 17 10.22 -11.81 5.66
C SER A 17 9.22 -10.69 5.92
N ALA A 18 9.61 -9.45 5.68
CA ALA A 18 8.76 -8.28 5.83
C ALA A 18 8.55 -7.58 4.50
N ALA A 19 7.34 -7.10 4.31
CA ALA A 19 6.92 -6.29 3.17
C ALA A 19 6.26 -4.99 3.62
N GLU A 20 6.48 -3.91 2.84
CA GLU A 20 5.61 -2.75 2.83
C GLU A 20 4.58 -2.95 1.73
N THR A 21 3.30 -2.91 2.09
CA THR A 21 2.20 -3.20 1.15
C THR A 21 1.47 -1.96 0.66
N HIS A 22 1.81 -0.76 1.19
CA HIS A 22 1.17 0.50 0.84
C HIS A 22 2.18 1.65 0.90
N SER A 23 2.58 2.17 -0.25
CA SER A 23 3.56 3.26 -0.31
C SER A 23 3.42 4.13 -1.56
N HIS A 24 3.78 5.41 -1.43
CA HIS A 24 3.62 6.45 -2.43
C HIS A 24 4.93 7.06 -2.88
N THR A 25 4.97 7.45 -4.15
CA THR A 25 6.12 8.10 -4.78
C THR A 25 5.74 9.50 -5.29
N THR A 26 6.71 10.16 -5.92
CA THR A 26 6.47 11.44 -6.61
C THR A 26 5.54 11.32 -7.81
N ALA A 27 5.15 10.11 -8.23
CA ALA A 27 4.15 9.93 -9.28
C ALA A 27 2.75 10.37 -8.79
N SER A 28 2.43 10.15 -7.52
CA SER A 28 1.23 10.70 -6.88
C SER A 28 1.57 11.87 -5.94
N ASP A 29 1.50 11.66 -4.65
CA ASP A 29 1.71 12.67 -3.62
C ASP A 29 2.84 12.35 -2.63
N GLY A 30 3.56 11.25 -2.84
CA GLY A 30 4.79 10.95 -2.12
C GLY A 30 5.90 11.96 -2.40
N MET A 31 6.90 12.00 -1.54
CA MET A 31 7.97 12.97 -1.53
C MET A 31 9.32 12.42 -2.03
N VAL A 32 9.37 11.15 -2.39
CA VAL A 32 10.58 10.47 -2.87
C VAL A 32 10.30 9.72 -4.18
N SER A 33 11.35 9.45 -4.97
CA SER A 33 11.23 8.63 -6.16
C SER A 33 11.01 7.15 -5.80
N ALA A 34 10.52 6.35 -6.75
CA ALA A 34 10.40 4.90 -6.59
C ALA A 34 11.77 4.27 -6.26
N VAL A 35 12.83 4.69 -6.91
CA VAL A 35 14.20 4.23 -6.68
C VAL A 35 14.67 4.54 -5.24
N ASP A 36 14.43 5.76 -4.75
CA ASP A 36 14.83 6.12 -3.38
C ASP A 36 14.01 5.36 -2.33
N LEU A 37 12.74 5.08 -2.65
CA LEU A 37 11.88 4.27 -1.79
C LEU A 37 12.40 2.82 -1.69
N VAL A 38 12.82 2.22 -2.82
CA VAL A 38 13.45 0.88 -2.85
C VAL A 38 14.77 0.86 -2.07
N ARG A 39 15.62 1.87 -2.22
CA ARG A 39 16.86 2.00 -1.43
C ARG A 39 16.57 2.10 0.08
N ALA A 40 15.52 2.85 0.44
CA ALA A 40 15.08 2.93 1.84
C ALA A 40 14.59 1.56 2.35
N ALA A 41 13.80 0.83 1.57
CA ALA A 41 13.34 -0.52 1.88
C ALA A 41 14.50 -1.49 2.13
N ALA A 42 15.48 -1.52 1.24
CA ALA A 42 16.69 -2.34 1.38
C ALA A 42 17.47 -2.01 2.65
N SER A 43 17.59 -0.72 2.99
CA SER A 43 18.35 -0.25 4.16
C SER A 43 17.80 -0.78 5.49
N ILE A 44 16.49 -1.01 5.57
CA ILE A 44 15.81 -1.51 6.78
C ILE A 44 15.52 -3.02 6.73
N GLY A 45 15.83 -3.68 5.61
CA GLY A 45 15.70 -5.14 5.46
C GLY A 45 14.32 -5.61 5.03
N LEU A 46 13.54 -4.80 4.34
CA LEU A 46 12.36 -5.29 3.62
C LEU A 46 12.80 -6.17 2.45
N SER A 47 12.06 -7.25 2.20
CA SER A 47 12.26 -8.12 1.04
C SER A 47 11.32 -7.77 -0.12
N VAL A 48 10.21 -7.09 0.18
CA VAL A 48 9.24 -6.63 -0.82
C VAL A 48 8.77 -5.23 -0.48
N ILE A 49 8.58 -4.42 -1.52
CA ILE A 49 7.87 -3.15 -1.46
C ILE A 49 6.81 -3.09 -2.55
N CYS A 50 5.57 -2.79 -2.16
CA CYS A 50 4.49 -2.49 -3.10
C CYS A 50 4.44 -0.98 -3.30
N ILE A 51 4.55 -0.52 -4.54
CA ILE A 51 4.40 0.88 -4.91
C ILE A 51 2.97 1.06 -5.39
N THR A 52 2.20 1.86 -4.65
CA THR A 52 0.74 1.96 -4.76
C THR A 52 0.29 3.41 -4.88
N ASP A 53 0.90 4.14 -5.80
CA ASP A 53 0.57 5.54 -6.06
C ASP A 53 -0.93 5.77 -6.33
N HIS A 54 -1.48 6.90 -5.88
CA HIS A 54 -2.90 7.23 -6.07
C HIS A 54 -3.28 7.31 -7.54
N ASP A 55 -4.27 6.50 -7.95
CA ASP A 55 -4.95 6.51 -9.25
C ASP A 55 -3.99 6.45 -10.45
N THR A 56 -2.83 5.83 -10.27
CA THR A 56 -1.83 5.68 -11.33
C THR A 56 -0.89 4.52 -11.03
N VAL A 57 -0.42 3.89 -12.09
CA VAL A 57 0.69 2.94 -12.01
C VAL A 57 1.96 3.67 -12.47
N SER A 58 2.93 3.77 -11.57
CA SER A 58 4.21 4.40 -11.89
C SER A 58 5.03 3.57 -12.85
N PRO A 59 5.84 4.18 -13.72
CA PRO A 59 6.95 3.49 -14.37
C PRO A 59 7.92 2.97 -13.31
N LEU A 60 8.13 1.66 -13.23
CA LEU A 60 8.92 1.01 -12.18
C LEU A 60 10.17 0.29 -12.68
N GLU A 61 10.49 0.39 -13.97
CA GLU A 61 11.60 -0.34 -14.60
C GLU A 61 12.92 -0.12 -13.84
N GLU A 62 13.30 1.16 -13.61
CA GLU A 62 14.51 1.51 -12.87
C GLU A 62 14.43 1.04 -11.39
N ALA A 63 13.28 1.17 -10.77
CA ALA A 63 13.07 0.72 -9.39
C ALA A 63 13.18 -0.80 -9.25
N ILE A 64 12.68 -1.56 -10.23
CA ILE A 64 12.80 -3.03 -10.29
C ILE A 64 14.27 -3.44 -10.46
N GLU A 65 15.01 -2.78 -11.37
CA GLU A 65 16.44 -3.06 -11.57
C GLU A 65 17.25 -2.81 -10.28
N VAL A 66 17.05 -1.64 -9.66
CA VAL A 66 17.69 -1.32 -8.38
C VAL A 66 17.25 -2.27 -7.26
N GLY A 67 15.99 -2.68 -7.24
CA GLY A 67 15.47 -3.66 -6.31
C GLY A 67 16.18 -5.02 -6.44
N ALA A 68 16.33 -5.50 -7.66
CA ALA A 68 17.05 -6.75 -7.95
C ALA A 68 18.52 -6.71 -7.48
N GLU A 69 19.20 -5.58 -7.66
CA GLU A 69 20.57 -5.38 -7.14
C GLU A 69 20.66 -5.38 -5.61
N LEU A 70 19.62 -4.90 -4.94
CA LEU A 70 19.57 -4.72 -3.50
C LEU A 70 18.88 -5.87 -2.75
N GLY A 71 18.31 -6.85 -3.48
CA GLY A 71 17.56 -7.97 -2.90
C GLY A 71 16.18 -7.56 -2.38
N VAL A 72 15.52 -6.61 -3.02
CA VAL A 72 14.16 -6.16 -2.71
C VAL A 72 13.28 -6.32 -3.95
N ASP A 73 12.24 -7.13 -3.86
CA ASP A 73 11.26 -7.25 -4.93
C ASP A 73 10.33 -6.03 -4.92
N VAL A 74 10.11 -5.46 -6.11
CA VAL A 74 9.19 -4.33 -6.32
C VAL A 74 7.89 -4.86 -6.91
N VAL A 75 6.79 -4.67 -6.19
CA VAL A 75 5.46 -5.07 -6.63
C VAL A 75 4.72 -3.85 -7.16
N THR A 76 4.14 -4.02 -8.34
CA THR A 76 3.26 -3.01 -8.95
C THR A 76 1.93 -2.99 -8.24
N GLY A 77 1.51 -1.81 -7.86
CA GLY A 77 0.22 -1.57 -7.25
C GLY A 77 -0.34 -0.18 -7.57
N GLU A 78 -1.50 0.08 -7.03
CA GLU A 78 -2.21 1.35 -7.14
C GLU A 78 -3.14 1.51 -5.94
N GLU A 79 -3.20 2.68 -5.33
CA GLU A 79 -4.27 3.01 -4.41
C GLU A 79 -5.40 3.68 -5.20
N VAL A 80 -6.44 2.90 -5.48
CA VAL A 80 -7.56 3.30 -6.34
C VAL A 80 -8.59 4.09 -5.54
N THR A 81 -8.89 5.31 -6.00
CA THR A 81 -9.98 6.13 -5.45
C THR A 81 -11.32 5.69 -6.05
N CYS A 82 -12.16 5.03 -5.25
CA CYS A 82 -13.52 4.65 -5.63
C CYS A 82 -14.45 5.86 -5.71
N SER A 83 -15.68 5.64 -6.17
CA SER A 83 -16.68 6.69 -6.35
C SER A 83 -17.06 7.39 -5.05
N PHE A 84 -17.36 8.68 -5.17
CA PHE A 84 -17.83 9.55 -4.09
C PHE A 84 -19.36 9.47 -3.95
N PRO A 85 -19.98 9.76 -2.79
CA PRO A 85 -19.46 9.91 -1.44
C PRO A 85 -19.56 8.60 -0.61
N PRO A 86 -18.62 8.36 0.34
CA PRO A 86 -17.29 8.94 0.43
C PRO A 86 -16.35 8.21 -0.52
N GLY A 87 -15.43 8.92 -1.16
CA GLY A 87 -14.35 8.27 -1.90
C GLY A 87 -13.68 7.25 -0.96
N ILE A 88 -13.67 5.98 -1.36
CA ILE A 88 -13.06 4.88 -0.57
C ILE A 88 -11.78 4.51 -1.30
N HIS A 89 -10.71 4.26 -0.57
CA HIS A 89 -9.50 3.73 -1.16
C HIS A 89 -9.46 2.21 -1.08
N VAL A 90 -9.05 1.61 -2.18
CA VAL A 90 -8.71 0.19 -2.28
C VAL A 90 -7.29 0.08 -2.84
N VAL A 91 -6.42 -0.58 -2.12
CA VAL A 91 -5.07 -0.88 -2.58
C VAL A 91 -5.11 -2.12 -3.47
N ALA A 92 -4.74 -1.93 -4.72
CA ALA A 92 -4.53 -3.00 -5.69
C ALA A 92 -3.04 -3.36 -5.71
N VAL A 93 -2.68 -4.60 -5.51
CA VAL A 93 -1.30 -5.08 -5.63
C VAL A 93 -1.20 -6.22 -6.63
N PHE A 94 -0.02 -6.43 -7.21
CA PHE A 94 0.21 -7.42 -8.27
C PHE A 94 -0.60 -7.17 -9.55
N ILE A 95 -0.95 -5.92 -9.83
CA ILE A 95 -1.65 -5.51 -11.06
C ILE A 95 -0.66 -5.28 -12.20
N ARG A 96 -1.18 -5.39 -13.44
CA ARG A 96 -0.44 -5.19 -14.68
C ARG A 96 -0.82 -3.90 -15.40
N ARG A 97 -1.96 -3.33 -15.04
CA ARG A 97 -2.54 -2.11 -15.63
C ARG A 97 -3.12 -1.24 -14.55
N ALA A 98 -3.15 0.07 -14.78
CA ALA A 98 -3.87 0.97 -13.90
C ALA A 98 -5.37 0.63 -13.86
N ILE A 99 -5.95 0.70 -12.69
CA ILE A 99 -7.38 0.48 -12.45
C ILE A 99 -8.10 1.84 -12.56
N ARG A 100 -9.21 1.86 -13.23
CA ARG A 100 -9.98 3.09 -13.41
C ARG A 100 -10.50 3.60 -12.07
N MET A 101 -10.22 4.85 -11.74
CA MET A 101 -10.79 5.51 -10.55
C MET A 101 -12.29 5.79 -10.68
N HIS A 102 -12.95 6.13 -9.57
CA HIS A 102 -14.34 6.55 -9.46
C HIS A 102 -15.38 5.48 -9.90
N MET A 103 -15.01 4.22 -9.88
CA MET A 103 -15.96 3.11 -9.93
C MET A 103 -16.55 2.86 -8.53
N THR A 104 -17.61 2.07 -8.43
CA THR A 104 -18.05 1.59 -7.10
C THR A 104 -16.96 0.75 -6.46
N VAL A 105 -16.96 0.59 -5.15
CA VAL A 105 -15.95 -0.24 -4.49
C VAL A 105 -16.05 -1.71 -4.96
N GLU A 106 -17.26 -2.17 -5.25
CA GLU A 106 -17.51 -3.49 -5.82
C GLU A 106 -16.89 -3.65 -7.21
N ASP A 107 -17.15 -2.71 -8.12
CA ASP A 107 -16.59 -2.73 -9.48
C ASP A 107 -15.06 -2.54 -9.46
N THR A 108 -14.53 -1.80 -8.49
CA THR A 108 -13.08 -1.65 -8.30
C THR A 108 -12.44 -2.98 -7.91
N VAL A 109 -13.03 -3.71 -6.95
CA VAL A 109 -12.57 -5.05 -6.57
C VAL A 109 -12.62 -6.01 -7.76
N ASP A 110 -13.73 -6.02 -8.50
CA ASP A 110 -13.87 -6.85 -9.70
C ASP A 110 -12.78 -6.54 -10.74
N ALA A 111 -12.54 -5.25 -11.03
CA ALA A 111 -11.52 -4.82 -12.00
C ALA A 111 -10.09 -5.20 -11.57
N ILE A 112 -9.78 -5.16 -10.26
CA ILE A 112 -8.50 -5.62 -9.72
C ILE A 112 -8.33 -7.12 -9.97
N HIS A 113 -9.36 -7.92 -9.66
CA HIS A 113 -9.34 -9.37 -9.88
C HIS A 113 -9.26 -9.73 -11.36
N ASP A 114 -9.98 -9.03 -12.25
CA ASP A 114 -9.93 -9.21 -13.70
C ASP A 114 -8.52 -8.95 -14.27
N ASP A 115 -7.76 -8.05 -13.66
CA ASP A 115 -6.34 -7.83 -14.01
C ASP A 115 -5.39 -8.87 -13.40
N GLY A 116 -5.89 -9.76 -12.53
CA GLY A 116 -5.14 -10.77 -11.81
C GLY A 116 -4.43 -10.24 -10.55
N GLY A 117 -4.79 -9.04 -10.10
CA GLY A 117 -4.31 -8.42 -8.86
C GLY A 117 -5.02 -8.94 -7.61
N LEU A 118 -4.60 -8.44 -6.46
CA LEU A 118 -5.21 -8.67 -5.16
C LEU A 118 -5.74 -7.34 -4.61
N ALA A 119 -6.99 -7.36 -4.11
CA ALA A 119 -7.68 -6.19 -3.56
C ALA A 119 -7.56 -6.14 -2.04
N VAL A 120 -6.92 -5.09 -1.52
CA VAL A 120 -6.73 -4.85 -0.10
C VAL A 120 -7.48 -3.60 0.33
N VAL A 121 -8.32 -3.70 1.37
CA VAL A 121 -9.04 -2.55 1.92
C VAL A 121 -8.07 -1.67 2.69
N ALA A 122 -7.91 -0.41 2.23
CA ALA A 122 -6.98 0.55 2.81
C ALA A 122 -7.53 1.18 4.09
N HIS A 123 -6.69 1.36 5.10
CA HIS A 123 -6.89 2.12 6.36
C HIS A 123 -8.36 2.22 6.82
N PRO A 124 -9.05 1.09 7.07
CA PRO A 124 -10.48 1.06 7.36
C PRO A 124 -10.83 1.72 8.71
N PHE A 125 -12.08 2.22 8.80
CA PHE A 125 -12.68 2.78 10.01
C PHE A 125 -12.05 4.09 10.52
N MET A 126 -11.26 4.73 9.66
CA MET A 126 -10.84 6.10 9.89
C MET A 126 -11.99 7.10 9.65
N PRO A 127 -11.85 8.35 10.08
CA PRO A 127 -12.77 9.41 9.65
C PRO A 127 -12.90 9.45 8.13
N THR A 128 -14.13 9.60 7.62
CA THR A 128 -14.47 9.45 6.20
C THR A 128 -13.74 10.42 5.25
N TRP A 129 -13.25 11.57 5.76
CA TRP A 129 -12.44 12.49 4.95
C TRP A 129 -11.05 11.96 4.58
N PHE A 130 -10.64 10.83 5.14
CA PHE A 130 -9.43 10.10 4.73
C PHE A 130 -9.73 9.01 3.68
N ALA A 131 -10.83 9.11 2.95
CA ALA A 131 -11.25 8.13 1.95
C ALA A 131 -11.32 6.67 2.48
N SER A 132 -11.72 6.54 3.75
CA SER A 132 -11.78 5.28 4.47
C SER A 132 -13.17 4.64 4.39
N ILE A 133 -13.19 3.32 4.26
CA ILE A 133 -14.44 2.55 4.31
C ILE A 133 -15.00 2.50 5.73
N THR A 134 -16.29 2.71 5.89
CA THR A 134 -16.98 2.53 7.16
C THR A 134 -17.29 1.05 7.42
N GLU A 135 -17.43 0.67 8.69
CA GLU A 135 -17.80 -0.70 9.08
C GLU A 135 -19.05 -1.21 8.34
N ARG A 136 -20.12 -0.39 8.32
CA ARG A 136 -21.35 -0.73 7.60
C ARG A 136 -21.14 -0.94 6.10
N ARG A 137 -20.27 -0.15 5.48
CA ARG A 137 -20.00 -0.26 4.04
C ARG A 137 -19.14 -1.51 3.75
N LEU A 138 -18.17 -1.78 4.61
CA LEU A 138 -17.34 -2.98 4.51
C LEU A 138 -18.18 -4.25 4.70
N SER A 139 -19.07 -4.30 5.70
CA SER A 139 -19.98 -5.44 5.86
C SER A 139 -20.77 -5.73 4.59
N ARG A 140 -21.32 -4.69 3.94
CA ARG A 140 -22.06 -4.86 2.68
C ARG A 140 -21.17 -5.33 1.52
N LEU A 141 -19.92 -4.83 1.44
CA LEU A 141 -18.97 -5.31 0.44
C LEU A 141 -18.72 -6.81 0.59
N LEU A 142 -18.50 -7.27 1.82
CA LEU A 142 -18.24 -8.68 2.13
C LEU A 142 -19.44 -9.61 1.86
N GLU A 143 -20.67 -9.10 1.77
CA GLU A 143 -21.85 -9.85 1.36
C GLU A 143 -21.84 -10.20 -0.13
N THR A 144 -21.11 -9.44 -0.95
CA THR A 144 -21.20 -9.51 -2.42
C THR A 144 -19.85 -9.74 -3.10
N ARG A 145 -18.75 -9.48 -2.43
CA ARG A 145 -17.38 -9.58 -2.98
C ARG A 145 -16.43 -10.21 -1.98
N VAL A 146 -15.47 -10.95 -2.53
CA VAL A 146 -14.30 -11.41 -1.79
C VAL A 146 -13.25 -10.31 -1.87
N ILE A 147 -12.62 -9.99 -0.74
CA ILE A 147 -11.41 -9.16 -0.68
C ILE A 147 -10.23 -10.03 -0.27
N ASP A 148 -9.04 -9.72 -0.76
CA ASP A 148 -7.84 -10.52 -0.50
C ASP A 148 -7.15 -10.14 0.79
N GLY A 149 -7.35 -8.90 1.24
CA GLY A 149 -6.77 -8.43 2.50
C GLY A 149 -7.40 -7.16 3.04
N ILE A 150 -7.04 -6.86 4.27
CA ILE A 150 -7.46 -5.66 4.99
C ILE A 150 -6.31 -5.13 5.85
N GLU A 151 -6.10 -3.82 5.83
CA GLU A 151 -5.10 -3.15 6.67
C GLU A 151 -5.59 -3.06 8.11
N VAL A 152 -5.15 -3.98 8.95
CA VAL A 152 -5.53 -4.00 10.38
C VAL A 152 -4.65 -3.13 11.25
N ARG A 153 -3.51 -2.68 10.72
CA ARG A 153 -2.62 -1.68 11.35
C ARG A 153 -2.07 -0.77 10.26
N HIS A 154 -2.22 0.53 10.45
CA HIS A 154 -1.71 1.57 9.55
C HIS A 154 -1.20 2.77 10.37
N THR A 155 -0.39 3.63 9.73
CA THR A 155 0.24 4.78 10.39
C THR A 155 -0.65 6.02 10.45
N ALA A 156 -1.73 6.04 9.72
CA ALA A 156 -2.66 7.16 9.70
C ALA A 156 -3.34 7.37 11.07
N PRO A 157 -3.70 8.61 11.45
CA PRO A 157 -4.30 8.91 12.75
C PRO A 157 -5.64 8.21 12.94
N VAL A 158 -5.84 7.55 14.08
CA VAL A 158 -7.08 6.87 14.44
C VAL A 158 -7.70 7.46 15.68
N LEU A 159 -9.03 7.38 15.78
CA LEU A 159 -9.76 7.70 16.99
C LEU A 159 -9.57 6.62 18.06
N PRO A 160 -9.68 6.97 19.36
CA PRO A 160 -9.67 5.97 20.44
C PRO A 160 -10.66 4.83 20.16
N GLY A 161 -10.21 3.58 20.35
CA GLY A 161 -11.05 2.39 20.17
C GLY A 161 -11.14 1.89 18.72
N THR A 162 -10.59 2.59 17.71
CA THR A 162 -10.63 2.14 16.32
C THR A 162 -9.98 0.76 16.14
N TRP A 163 -8.80 0.53 16.72
CA TRP A 163 -8.10 -0.75 16.61
C TRP A 163 -8.92 -1.90 17.19
N LYS A 164 -9.50 -1.70 18.37
CA LYS A 164 -10.36 -2.73 18.98
C LYS A 164 -11.57 -3.03 18.10
N ARG A 165 -12.23 -2.02 17.58
CA ARG A 165 -13.39 -2.18 16.69
C ARG A 165 -13.02 -2.92 15.42
N LEU A 166 -11.84 -2.62 14.85
CA LEU A 166 -11.33 -3.29 13.65
C LEU A 166 -10.97 -4.76 13.94
N ASP A 167 -10.33 -5.03 15.08
CA ASP A 167 -10.00 -6.40 15.52
C ASP A 167 -11.29 -7.22 15.75
N ASP A 168 -12.29 -6.65 16.44
CA ASP A 168 -13.59 -7.28 16.65
C ASP A 168 -14.33 -7.56 15.33
N PHE A 169 -14.27 -6.62 14.39
CA PHE A 169 -14.84 -6.78 13.05
C PHE A 169 -14.17 -7.93 12.29
N CYS A 170 -12.85 -7.94 12.24
CA CYS A 170 -12.09 -9.00 11.56
C CYS A 170 -12.33 -10.37 12.20
N ALA A 171 -12.46 -10.45 13.53
CA ALA A 171 -12.79 -11.69 14.22
C ALA A 171 -14.20 -12.20 13.85
N THR A 172 -15.17 -11.29 13.71
CA THR A 172 -16.56 -11.60 13.35
C THR A 172 -16.70 -12.02 11.88
N HIS A 173 -15.93 -11.38 10.99
CA HIS A 173 -16.00 -11.60 9.52
C HIS A 173 -14.79 -12.38 8.99
N ARG A 174 -14.20 -13.25 9.78
CA ARG A 174 -12.92 -13.93 9.53
C ARG A 174 -12.81 -14.60 8.15
N GLU A 175 -13.91 -15.13 7.65
CA GLU A 175 -13.93 -15.80 6.33
C GLU A 175 -13.95 -14.81 5.16
N GLY A 176 -14.45 -13.59 5.37
CA GLY A 176 -14.62 -12.58 4.32
C GLY A 176 -13.50 -11.55 4.20
N VAL A 177 -12.78 -11.25 5.30
CA VAL A 177 -11.82 -10.12 5.33
C VAL A 177 -10.47 -10.39 4.69
N GLY A 178 -10.21 -11.60 4.19
CA GLY A 178 -8.92 -11.95 3.58
C GLY A 178 -7.75 -11.95 4.57
N ALA A 179 -6.57 -11.61 4.08
CA ALA A 179 -5.34 -11.52 4.86
C ALA A 179 -5.31 -10.28 5.75
N LEU A 180 -4.75 -10.41 6.96
CA LEU A 180 -4.51 -9.28 7.84
C LEU A 180 -3.14 -8.68 7.53
N VAL A 181 -3.10 -7.46 6.98
CA VAL A 181 -1.88 -6.77 6.61
C VAL A 181 -1.65 -5.53 7.46
N ALA A 182 -0.40 -5.11 7.57
CA ALA A 182 -0.04 -3.80 8.09
C ALA A 182 0.49 -2.93 6.96
N ALA A 183 0.13 -1.66 6.96
CA ALA A 183 0.52 -0.71 5.94
C ALA A 183 1.19 0.52 6.55
N GLY A 184 2.33 0.90 6.01
CA GLY A 184 3.02 2.13 6.37
C GLY A 184 2.30 3.35 5.83
N ASP A 185 1.65 3.21 4.68
CA ASP A 185 1.12 4.34 3.91
C ASP A 185 2.22 5.42 3.76
N SER A 186 3.40 4.93 3.34
CA SER A 186 4.64 5.71 3.36
C SER A 186 4.64 6.74 2.24
N HIS A 187 4.81 8.02 2.62
CA HIS A 187 4.91 9.14 1.69
C HIS A 187 6.29 9.81 1.71
N PHE A 188 7.13 9.49 2.69
CA PHE A 188 8.37 10.21 2.96
C PHE A 188 9.62 9.32 2.88
N GLY A 189 9.46 8.10 2.36
CA GLY A 189 10.57 7.17 2.18
C GLY A 189 11.30 6.88 3.47
N ALA A 190 12.61 7.16 3.50
CA ALA A 190 13.44 6.90 4.67
C ALA A 190 12.91 7.52 5.98
N HIS A 191 12.03 8.50 5.95
CA HIS A 191 11.54 9.20 7.14
C HIS A 191 10.29 8.58 7.76
N ASP A 192 9.60 7.67 7.08
CA ASP A 192 8.37 7.02 7.58
C ASP A 192 8.27 5.54 7.27
N LEU A 193 9.00 5.04 6.25
CA LEU A 193 8.98 3.65 5.82
C LEU A 193 9.44 2.68 6.91
N GLY A 194 8.72 1.56 7.03
CA GLY A 194 9.07 0.44 7.91
C GLY A 194 8.57 0.60 9.35
N ARG A 195 7.75 1.60 9.66
CA ARG A 195 7.13 1.77 10.98
C ARG A 195 6.14 0.64 11.29
N LEU A 196 5.36 0.28 10.30
CA LEU A 196 4.48 -0.89 10.30
C LEU A 196 4.76 -1.69 9.04
N VAL A 197 4.80 -3.01 9.14
CA VAL A 197 5.09 -3.89 8.02
C VAL A 197 4.25 -5.15 8.09
N SER A 198 3.97 -5.75 6.96
CA SER A 198 3.38 -7.07 6.85
C SER A 198 4.48 -8.13 6.89
N VAL A 199 4.37 -9.07 7.84
CA VAL A 199 5.30 -10.21 7.95
C VAL A 199 4.64 -11.44 7.31
N TYR A 200 5.45 -12.23 6.60
CA TYR A 200 4.97 -13.39 5.88
C TYR A 200 6.04 -14.50 5.83
N PRO A 201 5.64 -15.78 5.70
CA PRO A 201 6.57 -16.90 5.54
C PRO A 201 7.20 -16.90 4.14
N GLY A 202 8.48 -17.24 4.07
CA GLY A 202 9.23 -17.29 2.82
C GLY A 202 9.96 -15.99 2.50
N HIS A 203 10.19 -15.71 1.20
CA HIS A 203 10.95 -14.55 0.74
C HIS A 203 10.48 -14.09 -0.66
N GLY A 204 10.52 -12.77 -0.90
CA GLY A 204 10.19 -12.16 -2.17
C GLY A 204 8.69 -12.07 -2.49
N ALA A 205 8.40 -11.48 -3.64
CA ALA A 205 7.04 -11.10 -4.04
C ALA A 205 6.11 -12.30 -4.24
N GLY A 206 6.62 -13.42 -4.79
CA GLY A 206 5.83 -14.63 -4.99
C GLY A 206 5.37 -15.27 -3.69
N ASP A 207 6.22 -15.28 -2.63
CA ASP A 207 5.82 -15.76 -1.31
C ASP A 207 4.87 -14.81 -0.61
N LEU A 208 5.05 -13.50 -0.76
CA LEU A 208 4.10 -12.51 -0.26
C LEU A 208 2.71 -12.71 -0.87
N ARG A 209 2.63 -12.89 -2.20
CA ARG A 209 1.37 -13.16 -2.88
C ARG A 209 0.68 -14.40 -2.31
N ARG A 210 1.41 -15.52 -2.24
CA ARG A 210 0.90 -16.77 -1.64
C ARG A 210 0.46 -16.59 -0.19
N ALA A 211 1.20 -15.80 0.59
CA ALA A 211 0.85 -15.54 1.99
C ALA A 211 -0.44 -14.70 2.14
N ILE A 212 -0.67 -13.74 1.25
CA ILE A 212 -1.94 -13.01 1.22
C ILE A 212 -3.08 -13.96 0.84
N GLU A 213 -2.95 -14.72 -0.25
CA GLU A 213 -3.94 -15.69 -0.70
C GLU A 213 -4.24 -16.76 0.37
N ALA A 214 -3.21 -17.25 1.07
CA ALA A 214 -3.32 -18.23 2.16
C ALA A 214 -3.69 -17.62 3.54
N ARG A 215 -3.78 -16.27 3.64
CA ARG A 215 -4.07 -15.54 4.89
C ARG A 215 -3.08 -15.81 6.02
N THR A 216 -1.79 -15.95 5.67
CA THR A 216 -0.70 -16.24 6.62
C THR A 216 0.17 -15.02 6.92
N THR A 217 -0.23 -13.84 6.46
CA THR A 217 0.41 -12.58 6.83
C THR A 217 0.05 -12.16 8.25
N SER A 218 0.90 -11.36 8.87
CA SER A 218 0.63 -10.74 10.16
C SER A 218 1.24 -9.34 10.25
N PRO A 219 0.57 -8.41 10.95
CA PRO A 219 1.10 -7.06 11.18
C PRO A 219 2.24 -7.08 12.20
N LEU A 220 3.29 -6.31 11.92
CA LEU A 220 4.42 -6.12 12.83
C LEU A 220 4.79 -4.64 12.91
N ARG A 221 5.12 -4.18 14.14
CA ARG A 221 5.79 -2.91 14.35
C ARG A 221 7.28 -3.11 14.03
N GLY A 222 7.76 -2.43 13.01
CA GLY A 222 9.12 -2.57 12.52
C GLY A 222 10.08 -1.56 13.16
N VAL A 223 10.65 -0.66 12.36
CA VAL A 223 11.61 0.37 12.82
C VAL A 223 10.89 1.66 13.19
N GLU A 224 11.54 2.50 14.01
CA GLU A 224 11.06 3.86 14.31
C GLU A 224 11.89 4.87 13.49
N PRO A 225 11.39 5.31 12.34
CA PRO A 225 12.04 6.37 11.58
C PRO A 225 11.90 7.71 12.30
N GLY A 226 12.84 8.61 12.09
CA GLY A 226 12.90 9.91 12.77
C GLY A 226 11.76 10.88 12.44
N GLY A 227 10.90 10.51 11.49
CA GLY A 227 9.83 11.36 10.97
C GLY A 227 10.31 12.40 9.96
N PRO A 228 9.43 12.84 9.04
CA PRO A 228 9.81 13.80 8.00
C PRO A 228 9.99 15.22 8.55
N PRO A 229 10.93 15.99 7.98
CA PRO A 229 11.05 17.41 8.24
C PRO A 229 9.76 18.18 7.90
N LEU A 230 9.53 19.32 8.58
CA LEU A 230 8.31 20.11 8.39
C LEU A 230 8.09 20.51 6.91
N GLN A 231 9.14 20.87 6.20
CA GLN A 231 9.05 21.24 4.79
C GLN A 231 8.51 20.08 3.91
N MET A 232 8.95 18.84 4.17
CA MET A 232 8.43 17.67 3.46
C MET A 232 6.94 17.41 3.79
N ARG A 233 6.54 17.60 5.05
CA ARG A 233 5.12 17.47 5.45
C ARG A 233 4.23 18.49 4.73
N LEU A 234 4.65 19.75 4.69
CA LEU A 234 3.91 20.80 3.97
C LEU A 234 3.87 20.53 2.46
N GLY A 235 4.98 20.08 1.89
CA GLY A 235 5.06 19.70 0.48
C GLY A 235 4.11 18.53 0.14
N GLN A 236 4.07 17.51 0.98
CA GLN A 236 3.18 16.36 0.80
C GLN A 236 1.71 16.78 0.90
N GLN A 237 1.32 17.57 1.90
CA GLN A 237 -0.03 18.08 2.03
C GLN A 237 -0.47 18.88 0.79
N TRP A 238 0.42 19.72 0.24
CA TRP A 238 0.13 20.45 -1.00
C TRP A 238 -0.05 19.48 -2.17
N ARG A 239 0.80 18.45 -2.30
CA ARG A 239 0.69 17.42 -3.36
C ARG A 239 -0.62 16.65 -3.25
N SER A 240 -1.00 16.22 -2.05
CA SER A 240 -2.24 15.48 -1.81
C SER A 240 -3.50 16.33 -2.09
N LEU A 241 -3.56 17.54 -1.53
CA LEU A 241 -4.78 18.37 -1.61
C LEU A 241 -4.93 19.11 -2.94
N VAL A 242 -3.83 19.51 -3.56
CA VAL A 242 -3.82 20.35 -4.77
C VAL A 242 -3.21 19.62 -5.95
N GLY A 243 -2.00 19.10 -5.82
CA GLY A 243 -1.21 18.52 -6.89
C GLY A 243 -1.91 17.31 -7.53
N LEU A 244 -2.43 16.40 -6.73
CA LEU A 244 -3.12 15.20 -7.19
C LEU A 244 -4.43 15.57 -7.92
N ASN A 245 -5.20 16.52 -7.40
CA ASN A 245 -6.40 17.01 -8.08
C ASN A 245 -6.09 17.68 -9.43
N LEU A 246 -4.97 18.42 -9.53
CA LEU A 246 -4.52 18.98 -10.80
C LEU A 246 -4.10 17.90 -11.79
N LYS A 247 -3.42 16.83 -11.34
CA LYS A 247 -3.06 15.67 -12.18
C LYS A 247 -4.31 14.97 -12.71
N ARG A 248 -5.32 14.74 -11.84
CA ARG A 248 -6.62 14.16 -12.23
C ARG A 248 -7.33 14.99 -13.28
N GLN A 249 -7.42 16.32 -13.09
CA GLN A 249 -8.04 17.23 -14.06
C GLN A 249 -7.33 17.26 -15.41
N ARG A 250 -6.01 17.04 -15.44
CA ARG A 250 -5.21 16.97 -16.67
C ARG A 250 -5.22 15.60 -17.32
N GLY A 251 -5.92 14.61 -16.75
CA GLY A 251 -5.93 13.23 -17.23
C GLY A 251 -4.57 12.52 -17.12
N GLN A 252 -3.71 12.98 -16.23
CA GLN A 252 -2.39 12.38 -15.99
C GLN A 252 -2.47 11.16 -15.07
N VAL A 253 -3.56 11.00 -14.34
CA VAL A 253 -3.88 9.87 -13.46
C VAL A 253 -5.35 9.48 -13.60
N GLY A 254 -5.72 8.26 -13.24
CA GLY A 254 -7.12 7.80 -13.16
C GLY A 254 -7.74 7.27 -14.46
N GLN A 255 -7.01 7.16 -15.55
CA GLN A 255 -7.56 6.79 -16.87
C GLN A 255 -7.60 5.27 -17.14
N GLY A 256 -6.99 4.43 -16.31
CA GLY A 256 -7.10 2.97 -16.40
C GLY A 256 -6.38 2.29 -17.58
N GLU A 257 -5.61 3.02 -18.41
CA GLU A 257 -5.02 2.46 -19.65
C GLU A 257 -3.48 2.33 -19.66
N GLN A 258 -2.80 2.65 -18.55
CA GLN A 258 -1.34 2.51 -18.51
C GLN A 258 -0.94 1.04 -18.37
N VAL A 259 -0.43 0.46 -19.47
CA VAL A 259 0.14 -0.90 -19.47
C VAL A 259 1.59 -0.83 -19.06
N LEU A 260 1.97 -1.55 -18.04
CA LEU A 260 3.37 -1.68 -17.63
C LEU A 260 4.15 -2.50 -18.66
N ARG A 261 5.18 -1.90 -19.23
CA ARG A 261 6.20 -2.63 -20.00
C ARG A 261 7.19 -3.18 -18.97
N GLY A 262 7.20 -4.48 -18.77
CA GLY A 262 8.21 -5.15 -17.93
C GLY A 262 7.75 -5.64 -16.56
N ALA A 263 6.45 -5.72 -16.28
CA ALA A 263 5.99 -6.40 -15.07
C ALA A 263 6.60 -7.80 -14.99
N ALA A 264 7.40 -8.04 -13.95
CA ALA A 264 7.97 -9.36 -13.72
C ALA A 264 6.83 -10.39 -13.68
N ARG A 265 6.95 -11.42 -14.51
CA ARG A 265 6.05 -12.60 -14.43
C ARG A 265 6.41 -13.29 -13.11
N VAL A 266 5.61 -13.07 -12.08
CA VAL A 266 5.63 -13.83 -10.82
C VAL A 266 4.74 -15.06 -10.99
#